data_b484cd3dc3f129ebeb91e2cb2b4e02a7
#
_entry.id   b484cd3dc3f129ebeb91e2cb2b4e02a7
#
_cell.length_a   1.000
_cell.length_b   1.000
_cell.length_c   1.000
_cell.angle_alpha   90.00
_cell.angle_beta   90.00
_cell.angle_gamma   90.00
#
_symmetry.space_group_name_H-M   'P 1'
#
loop_
_entity.id
_entity.type
_entity.pdbx_description
1 polymer ?
#
loop_
_entity_poly.entity_id
_entity_poly.type
_entity_poly.pdbx_seq_one_letter_code
_entity_poly.pdbx_strand_id
1 'polypeptide(L)'
;PSHANMLCAIDPLHRGDAKSVVDKAIVSRGSKLEKTLSGKMTLVYCRYVAPYLSRYRAEILNNQKAGITDFITAQKLTRVPLLLPEGNPETALPKAVKQSQAAILIMGACKRSMSSQFWSGSTVDTLLDQPPCDLLLVNSTKD
;
A
#
# COMPACT_ATOMS: atom_id res chain seq x y z
N PRO A 1 0.16 19.44 17.33
CA PRO A 1 -0.19 18.70 16.94
C PRO A 1 -0.70 18.48 15.99
N SER A 2 -0.84 17.94 15.66
CA SER A 2 -1.66 17.90 15.03
C SER A 2 -1.60 17.69 13.70
N HIS A 3 -0.62 17.21 13.10
CA HIS A 3 -0.68 16.80 11.77
C HIS A 3 -0.77 15.29 11.80
N ALA A 4 -1.77 14.73 11.17
CA ALA A 4 -1.90 13.30 11.08
C ALA A 4 -1.17 12.83 9.86
N ASN A 5 -0.11 12.06 10.06
CA ASN A 5 0.60 11.44 8.94
C ASN A 5 -0.18 10.22 8.50
N MET A 6 -0.30 10.06 7.18
CA MET A 6 -1.05 8.94 6.62
C MET A 6 -0.15 8.13 5.74
N LEU A 7 -0.28 6.81 5.82
CA LEU A 7 0.49 5.91 5.01
C LEU A 7 -0.48 5.18 4.09
N CYS A 8 -0.30 5.32 2.80
CA CYS A 8 -1.17 4.68 1.82
C CYS A 8 -0.45 3.46 1.26
N ALA A 9 -0.94 2.28 1.59
CA ALA A 9 -0.33 1.04 1.14
C ALA A 9 -0.94 0.65 -0.20
N ILE A 10 -0.13 0.67 -1.24
CA ILE A 10 -0.58 0.41 -2.60
C ILE A 10 0.06 -0.85 -3.16
N ASP A 11 -0.64 -1.46 -4.12
CA ASP A 11 -0.13 -2.64 -4.80
C ASP A 11 -0.59 -2.60 -6.26
N PRO A 12 -0.09 -1.63 -7.03
CA PRO A 12 -0.58 -1.43 -8.39
C PRO A 12 -0.18 -2.53 -9.37
N LEU A 13 0.66 -3.43 -8.95
CA LEU A 13 1.07 -4.54 -9.80
C LEU A 13 0.29 -5.81 -9.52
N HIS A 14 -0.69 -5.73 -8.64
CA HIS A 14 -1.49 -6.88 -8.29
C HIS A 14 -2.34 -7.33 -9.48
N ARG A 15 -2.24 -8.59 -9.81
CA ARG A 15 -2.93 -9.10 -10.99
C ARG A 15 -4.44 -9.01 -10.93
N GLY A 16 -5.01 -9.10 -9.78
CA GLY A 16 -6.44 -9.06 -9.64
C GLY A 16 -7.05 -7.70 -9.84
N ASP A 17 -6.23 -6.66 -9.98
CA ASP A 17 -6.74 -5.33 -10.15
C ASP A 17 -6.02 -4.68 -11.31
N ALA A 18 -6.34 -5.12 -12.52
CA ALA A 18 -5.64 -4.72 -13.71
C ALA A 18 -5.61 -3.21 -13.93
N LYS A 19 -6.59 -2.50 -13.45
CA LYS A 19 -6.64 -1.06 -13.62
C LYS A 19 -6.31 -0.31 -12.35
N SER A 20 -5.80 -1.01 -11.37
CA SER A 20 -5.42 -0.41 -10.09
C SER A 20 -6.55 0.41 -9.47
N VAL A 21 -7.77 -0.13 -9.56
CA VAL A 21 -8.94 0.60 -9.06
C VAL A 21 -8.86 0.82 -7.56
N VAL A 22 -8.45 -0.22 -6.82
CA VAL A 22 -8.33 -0.10 -5.37
C VAL A 22 -7.23 0.89 -5.01
N ASP A 23 -6.10 0.83 -5.72
CA ASP A 23 -4.99 1.72 -5.42
C ASP A 23 -5.35 3.18 -5.69
N LYS A 24 -6.10 3.43 -6.76
CA LYS A 24 -6.54 4.78 -7.05
C LYS A 24 -7.49 5.28 -5.97
N ALA A 25 -8.35 4.40 -5.47
CA ALA A 25 -9.27 4.76 -4.38
C ALA A 25 -8.50 5.05 -3.10
N ILE A 26 -7.46 4.28 -2.80
CA ILE A 26 -6.62 4.51 -1.63
C ILE A 26 -5.97 5.88 -1.70
N VAL A 27 -5.38 6.20 -2.85
CA VAL A 27 -4.71 7.49 -3.03
C VAL A 27 -5.71 8.64 -2.96
N SER A 28 -6.88 8.45 -3.55
CA SER A 28 -7.91 9.48 -3.50
C SER A 28 -8.35 9.75 -2.07
N ARG A 29 -8.54 8.69 -1.29
CA ARG A 29 -8.94 8.84 0.09
C ARG A 29 -7.83 9.51 0.90
N GLY A 30 -6.58 9.13 0.65
CA GLY A 30 -5.45 9.75 1.32
C GLY A 30 -5.35 11.24 1.03
N SER A 31 -5.57 11.62 -0.23
CA SER A 31 -5.53 13.03 -0.61
C SER A 31 -6.61 13.84 0.10
N LYS A 32 -7.80 13.26 0.21
CA LYS A 32 -8.88 13.95 0.90
C LYS A 32 -8.59 14.12 2.38
N LEU A 33 -8.06 13.09 3.01
CA LEU A 33 -7.73 13.15 4.42
C LEU A 33 -6.56 14.10 4.67
N GLU A 34 -5.63 14.18 3.74
CA GLU A 34 -4.52 15.10 3.86
C GLU A 34 -5.03 16.52 4.02
N LYS A 35 -6.03 16.88 3.24
CA LYS A 35 -6.62 18.21 3.33
C LYS A 35 -7.44 18.38 4.59
N THR A 36 -8.24 17.38 4.93
CA THR A 36 -9.13 17.48 6.07
C THR A 36 -8.38 17.52 7.39
N LEU A 37 -7.31 16.72 7.50
CA LEU A 37 -6.60 16.60 8.76
C LEU A 37 -5.31 17.40 8.82
N SER A 38 -5.04 18.18 7.80
CA SER A 38 -3.79 18.94 7.69
C SER A 38 -2.58 18.03 7.88
N GLY A 39 -2.66 16.85 7.32
CA GLY A 39 -1.60 15.88 7.47
C GLY A 39 -0.78 15.74 6.21
N LYS A 40 0.05 14.71 6.19
CA LYS A 40 0.86 14.40 5.03
C LYS A 40 0.68 12.96 4.64
N MET A 41 0.58 12.73 3.34
CA MET A 41 0.41 11.40 2.80
C MET A 41 1.74 10.89 2.31
N THR A 42 2.04 9.64 2.63
CA THR A 42 3.21 8.93 2.13
C THR A 42 2.72 7.62 1.53
N LEU A 43 3.28 7.24 0.41
CA LEU A 43 2.93 5.97 -0.22
C LEU A 43 3.89 4.89 0.27
N VAL A 44 3.40 3.67 0.40
CA VAL A 44 4.26 2.54 0.72
C VAL A 44 3.93 1.37 -0.19
N TYR A 45 4.94 0.76 -0.75
CA TYR A 45 4.80 -0.43 -1.57
C TYR A 45 5.78 -1.46 -1.05
N CYS A 46 5.29 -2.60 -0.59
CA CYS A 46 6.13 -3.64 -0.03
C CYS A 46 6.71 -4.49 -1.17
N ARG A 47 8.03 -4.50 -1.30
CA ARG A 47 8.68 -5.26 -2.36
C ARG A 47 8.93 -6.66 -1.84
N TYR A 48 8.01 -7.54 -2.15
CA TYR A 48 8.11 -8.91 -1.68
C TYR A 48 8.48 -9.83 -2.83
N VAL A 49 9.51 -10.65 -2.62
CA VAL A 49 9.89 -11.67 -3.57
C VAL A 49 9.79 -13.00 -2.85
N ALA A 50 8.95 -13.88 -3.36
CA ALA A 50 8.77 -15.18 -2.73
C ALA A 50 10.10 -15.93 -2.69
N PRO A 51 10.39 -16.68 -1.62
CA PRO A 51 11.68 -17.37 -1.50
C PRO A 51 11.99 -18.31 -2.66
N TYR A 52 10.99 -18.96 -3.22
CA TYR A 52 11.25 -19.88 -4.32
C TYR A 52 11.60 -19.16 -5.63
N LEU A 53 11.48 -17.83 -5.65
CA LEU A 53 11.84 -17.03 -6.80
C LEU A 53 13.14 -16.25 -6.56
N SER A 54 13.87 -16.60 -5.53
CA SER A 54 15.03 -15.82 -5.11
C SER A 54 16.10 -15.70 -6.21
N ARG A 55 16.21 -16.67 -7.09
CA ARG A 55 17.21 -16.58 -8.16
C ARG A 55 16.86 -15.49 -9.16
N TYR A 56 15.63 -15.04 -9.19
CA TYR A 56 15.21 -13.96 -10.09
C TYR A 56 15.00 -12.66 -9.34
N ARG A 57 15.53 -12.58 -8.12
CA ARG A 57 15.23 -11.44 -7.25
C ARG A 57 15.54 -10.08 -7.87
N ALA A 58 16.73 -9.94 -8.47
CA ALA A 58 17.12 -8.65 -9.03
C ALA A 58 16.17 -8.23 -10.14
N GLU A 59 15.79 -9.17 -10.99
CA GLU A 59 14.92 -8.89 -12.10
C GLU A 59 13.51 -8.53 -11.60
N ILE A 60 13.02 -9.27 -10.60
CA ILE A 60 11.70 -9.00 -10.04
C ILE A 60 11.68 -7.62 -9.39
N LEU A 61 12.70 -7.28 -8.61
CA LEU A 61 12.73 -5.98 -7.95
C LEU A 61 12.82 -4.83 -8.96
N ASN A 62 13.56 -5.04 -10.05
CA ASN A 62 13.62 -4.02 -11.09
C ASN A 62 12.27 -3.83 -11.77
N ASN A 63 11.56 -4.92 -12.02
CA ASN A 63 10.23 -4.83 -12.63
C ASN A 63 9.24 -4.15 -11.69
N GLN A 64 9.33 -4.45 -10.41
CA GLN A 64 8.47 -3.80 -9.43
C GLN A 64 8.74 -2.30 -9.37
N LYS A 65 10.01 -1.92 -9.41
CA LYS A 65 10.36 -0.51 -9.35
C LYS A 65 9.83 0.22 -10.58
N ALA A 66 9.98 -0.39 -11.76
CA ALA A 66 9.47 0.23 -12.98
C ALA A 66 7.95 0.39 -12.92
N GLY A 67 7.25 -0.64 -12.45
CA GLY A 67 5.80 -0.59 -12.39
C GLY A 67 5.29 0.44 -11.39
N ILE A 68 5.95 0.55 -10.24
CA ILE A 68 5.51 1.51 -9.25
C ILE A 68 5.80 2.94 -9.73
N THR A 69 6.91 3.12 -10.44
CA THR A 69 7.24 4.43 -11.01
C THR A 69 6.20 4.84 -12.05
N ASP A 70 5.78 3.90 -12.88
CA ASP A 70 4.75 4.17 -13.87
C ASP A 70 3.43 4.57 -13.22
N PHE A 71 3.06 3.87 -12.15
CA PHE A 71 1.84 4.20 -11.43
C PHE A 71 1.91 5.61 -10.85
N ILE A 72 3.02 5.93 -10.20
CA ILE A 72 3.21 7.23 -9.58
C ILE A 72 3.15 8.34 -10.61
N THR A 73 3.79 8.14 -11.75
CA THR A 73 3.77 9.12 -12.82
C THR A 73 2.36 9.30 -13.38
N ALA A 74 1.67 8.19 -13.63
CA ALA A 74 0.33 8.25 -14.20
C ALA A 74 -0.65 8.92 -13.26
N GLN A 75 -0.48 8.74 -11.95
CA GLN A 75 -1.39 9.33 -10.98
C GLN A 75 -0.92 10.71 -10.51
N LYS A 76 0.16 11.22 -11.10
CA LYS A 76 0.68 12.56 -10.77
C LYS A 76 1.06 12.68 -9.30
N LEU A 77 1.73 11.65 -8.80
CA LEU A 77 2.13 11.59 -7.39
C LEU A 77 3.63 11.74 -7.19
N THR A 78 4.32 12.35 -8.16
CA THR A 78 5.77 12.41 -8.10
C THR A 78 6.30 13.22 -6.91
N ARG A 79 5.47 14.06 -6.32
CA ARG A 79 5.91 14.83 -5.16
C ARG A 79 5.56 14.15 -3.84
N VAL A 80 4.85 13.04 -3.86
CA VAL A 80 4.47 12.34 -2.65
C VAL A 80 5.61 11.40 -2.27
N PRO A 81 6.04 11.39 -1.01
CA PRO A 81 7.11 10.47 -0.60
C PRO A 81 6.69 9.03 -0.79
N LEU A 82 7.65 8.18 -1.11
CA LEU A 82 7.41 6.78 -1.35
C LEU A 82 8.37 5.95 -0.52
N LEU A 83 7.85 5.00 0.24
CA LEU A 83 8.65 4.03 0.97
C LEU A 83 8.58 2.70 0.24
N LEU A 84 9.72 2.04 0.13
CA LEU A 84 9.81 0.77 -0.58
C LEU A 84 10.45 -0.30 0.32
N PRO A 85 9.79 -0.66 1.41
CA PRO A 85 10.36 -1.69 2.28
C PRO A 85 10.37 -3.03 1.58
N GLU A 86 11.35 -3.85 1.92
CA GLU A 86 11.39 -5.20 1.40
C GLU A 86 10.78 -6.13 2.41
N GLY A 87 10.01 -7.08 1.93
CA GLY A 87 9.48 -8.11 2.80
C GLY A 87 7.98 -8.24 2.71
N ASN A 88 7.49 -9.17 3.50
CA ASN A 88 6.09 -9.48 3.56
C ASN A 88 5.31 -8.31 4.14
N PRO A 89 4.19 -7.90 3.53
CA PRO A 89 3.42 -6.77 4.05
C PRO A 89 2.98 -6.95 5.51
N GLU A 90 2.76 -8.17 5.95
CA GLU A 90 2.32 -8.40 7.32
C GLU A 90 3.35 -7.95 8.34
N THR A 91 4.62 -7.96 7.98
CA THR A 91 5.66 -7.47 8.86
C THR A 91 6.20 -6.11 8.42
N ALA A 92 6.23 -5.86 7.12
CA ALA A 92 6.81 -4.62 6.61
C ALA A 92 5.92 -3.41 6.87
N LEU A 93 4.60 -3.58 6.81
CA LEU A 93 3.69 -2.46 7.03
C LEU A 93 3.74 -1.93 8.47
N PRO A 94 3.72 -2.79 9.50
CA PRO A 94 3.84 -2.26 10.85
C PRO A 94 5.15 -1.52 11.08
N LYS A 95 6.24 -1.98 10.48
CA LYS A 95 7.51 -1.27 10.61
C LYS A 95 7.45 0.08 9.92
N ALA A 96 6.84 0.14 8.74
CA ALA A 96 6.72 1.39 8.01
C ALA A 96 5.87 2.39 8.77
N VAL A 97 4.79 1.92 9.40
CA VAL A 97 3.95 2.78 10.23
C VAL A 97 4.78 3.38 11.36
N LYS A 98 5.57 2.54 12.02
CA LYS A 98 6.37 3.01 13.14
C LYS A 98 7.44 4.00 12.68
N GLN A 99 8.13 3.70 11.59
CA GLN A 99 9.18 4.57 11.10
C GLN A 99 8.65 5.91 10.62
N SER A 100 7.47 5.93 10.01
CA SER A 100 6.90 7.16 9.50
C SER A 100 6.06 7.88 10.52
N GLN A 101 5.84 7.27 11.68
CA GLN A 101 4.98 7.82 12.72
C GLN A 101 3.58 8.11 12.16
N ALA A 102 3.09 7.20 11.34
CA ALA A 102 1.78 7.36 10.73
C ALA A 102 0.68 7.15 11.77
N ALA A 103 -0.30 8.01 11.70
CA ALA A 103 -1.48 7.88 12.56
C ALA A 103 -2.54 7.01 11.90
N ILE A 104 -2.54 6.94 10.58
CA ILE A 104 -3.52 6.19 9.82
C ILE A 104 -2.82 5.41 8.73
N LEU A 105 -3.20 4.14 8.59
CA LEU A 105 -2.74 3.30 7.49
C LEU A 105 -3.96 3.04 6.59
N ILE A 106 -3.89 3.45 5.35
CA ILE A 106 -4.96 3.26 4.39
C ILE A 106 -4.57 2.12 3.47
N MET A 107 -5.41 1.11 3.39
CA MET A 107 -5.10 -0.06 2.56
C MET A 107 -6.38 -0.65 1.98
N GLY A 108 -6.23 -1.47 0.97
CA GLY A 108 -7.37 -2.13 0.36
C GLY A 108 -7.82 -3.34 1.15
N ALA A 109 -9.11 -3.55 1.18
CA ALA A 109 -9.68 -4.72 1.81
C ALA A 109 -10.42 -5.49 0.73
N CYS A 110 -9.68 -6.11 -0.15
CA CYS A 110 -10.31 -6.78 -1.24
C CYS A 110 -10.69 -8.16 -0.86
N LYS A 111 -12.04 -8.50 -0.92
CA LYS A 111 -12.43 -9.67 -0.56
C LYS A 111 -12.36 -10.62 -1.55
N ARG A 112 -11.99 -10.65 -2.57
CA ARG A 112 -12.07 -11.57 -3.45
C ARG A 112 -11.02 -12.13 -3.87
N SER A 113 -10.77 -12.71 -4.48
CA SER A 113 -9.84 -13.17 -5.18
C SER A 113 -8.85 -14.01 -4.54
N MET A 114 -8.93 -15.24 -4.75
CA MET A 114 -8.00 -16.11 -4.28
C MET A 114 -6.65 -15.84 -4.85
N SER A 115 -6.52 -15.13 -5.91
CA SER A 115 -5.21 -14.83 -6.45
C SER A 115 -4.57 -13.62 -5.80
N SER A 116 -5.29 -13.00 -4.91
CA SER A 116 -4.76 -11.85 -4.23
C SER A 116 -3.67 -12.27 -3.28
N GLN A 117 -2.51 -11.66 -3.39
CA GLN A 117 -1.45 -12.04 -2.55
C GLN A 117 -1.20 -11.09 -1.45
N PHE A 118 -1.30 -9.82 -1.65
CA PHE A 118 -0.99 -8.90 -0.59
C PHE A 118 -2.17 -8.45 0.23
N TRP A 119 -3.23 -8.09 -0.36
CA TRP A 119 -4.33 -7.54 0.42
C TRP A 119 -5.40 -8.61 0.58
N SER A 120 -4.95 -9.84 0.76
CA SER A 120 -5.86 -10.94 0.98
C SER A 120 -6.36 -10.90 2.40
N GLY A 121 -7.29 -11.73 2.72
CA GLY A 121 -7.83 -11.81 4.06
C GLY A 121 -6.76 -11.98 5.11
N SER A 122 -5.71 -12.76 4.83
CA SER A 122 -4.72 -13.03 5.86
C SER A 122 -3.90 -11.79 6.21
N THR A 123 -3.58 -10.94 5.25
CA THR A 123 -2.86 -9.71 5.56
C THR A 123 -3.75 -8.77 6.36
N VAL A 124 -4.98 -8.57 5.92
CA VAL A 124 -5.92 -7.70 6.62
C VAL A 124 -6.18 -8.24 8.02
N ASP A 125 -6.41 -9.55 8.14
CA ASP A 125 -6.68 -10.15 9.44
C ASP A 125 -5.52 -9.97 10.40
N THR A 126 -4.30 -10.13 9.92
CA THR A 126 -3.12 -9.96 10.77
C THR A 126 -3.05 -8.52 11.28
N LEU A 127 -3.28 -7.55 10.41
CA LEU A 127 -3.19 -6.16 10.81
C LEU A 127 -4.36 -5.74 11.70
N LEU A 128 -5.55 -6.32 11.49
CA LEU A 128 -6.68 -6.02 12.36
C LEU A 128 -6.51 -6.64 13.74
N ASP A 129 -5.83 -7.77 13.81
CA ASP A 129 -5.61 -8.44 15.07
C ASP A 129 -4.68 -7.63 15.97
N GLN A 130 -3.66 -7.03 15.39
CA GLN A 130 -2.75 -6.15 16.12
C GLN A 130 -2.48 -4.91 15.29
N PRO A 131 -3.41 -3.94 15.29
CA PRO A 131 -3.25 -2.77 14.43
C PRO A 131 -2.06 -1.91 14.84
N PRO A 132 -1.21 -1.55 13.88
CA PRO A 132 -0.07 -0.68 14.20
C PRO A 132 -0.49 0.77 14.43
N CYS A 133 -1.67 1.13 13.95
CA CYS A 133 -2.26 2.45 14.11
C CYS A 133 -3.70 2.34 13.64
N ASP A 134 -4.40 3.44 13.49
CA ASP A 134 -5.76 3.38 12.96
C ASP A 134 -5.71 2.89 11.52
N LEU A 135 -6.63 2.03 11.16
CA LEU A 135 -6.70 1.47 9.82
C LEU A 135 -7.93 1.98 9.09
N LEU A 136 -7.74 2.39 7.85
CA LEU A 136 -8.86 2.73 6.99
C LEU A 136 -8.83 1.75 5.83
N LEU A 137 -9.84 0.91 5.73
CA LEU A 137 -9.92 -0.09 4.69
C LEU A 137 -10.79 0.40 3.54
N VAL A 138 -10.28 0.29 2.34
CA VAL A 138 -10.95 0.77 1.15
C VAL A 138 -11.32 -0.40 0.28
N ASN A 139 -12.59 -0.52 -0.07
CA ASN A 139 -13.03 -1.55 -0.97
C ASN A 139 -13.28 -0.97 -2.33
N SER A 140 -13.07 -1.79 -3.35
CA SER A 140 -13.44 -1.35 -4.66
C SER A 140 -14.79 -1.93 -4.90
N THR A 141 -15.80 -1.23 -4.65
CA THR A 141 -17.08 -1.74 -4.95
C THR A 141 -17.33 -1.36 -6.31
N LYS A 142 -17.95 -2.14 -7.04
CA LYS A 142 -18.21 -1.87 -8.25
C LYS A 142 -19.36 -1.36 -8.31
N ASP A 143 -19.80 -0.89 -8.38
CA ASP A 143 -21.03 -0.43 -8.53
C ASP A 143 -21.11 0.55 -8.96
#